data_9a8c8b1b59fdc8996fe8b0cbd67d44bc
#
_entry.id   9a8c8b1b59fdc8996fe8b0cbd67d44bc
#
_cell.length_a   1.000
_cell.length_b   1.000
_cell.length_c   1.000
_cell.angle_alpha   90.00
_cell.angle_beta   90.00
_cell.angle_gamma   90.00
#
_symmetry.space_group_name_H-M   'P 1'
#
loop_
_entity.id
_entity.type
_entity.pdbx_description
1 polymer ?
#
loop_
_entity_poly.entity_id
_entity_poly.type
_entity_poly.pdbx_seq_one_letter_code
_entity_poly.pdbx_strand_id
1 'polypeptide(L)'
;MGSLALIKIVMANPKLLFVKPAVNKFMLEYIRKFKVMKVGANLILHSHLPPLNSRAYKRFVDRHLLRRVPGPSHAQIGLTNICPQNCEYCYNKDRKGTPLDTSIIKQVIRDLKELGVVWLGFTGGEPLCNKDIVKITETAGDDIALKLFTTGCTLTKETASDLRNAGLFSVSVSLDHWRAEEHDRLRKYAGAYRTALEALDMFKSLGDVHVGVSAVLSKEMIAQNQVEEFLDFLIRLEIHEAWLSEAKPSVAAYWNKDLLITPEEQKRLMEVQDRYNRVGRITVNYLGHFESGANFGCNAGSKMVYIDAFGDVSPCVFTPMTFGNVREESVKFIVENMAKYFRPSDSCFVNRNFRLFQKHAGPSPGLSREASLAVVREACFGGIPEFFRVYEK
;
A
#
# COMPACT_ATOMS: atom_id res chain seq x y z
N MET A 1 -4.87 21.55 -9.84
CA MET A 1 -3.47 21.49 -10.31
C MET A 1 -3.25 22.63 -11.31
N GLY A 2 -2.25 23.49 -11.10
CA GLY A 2 -1.96 24.59 -12.03
C GLY A 2 -1.39 24.05 -13.36
N SER A 3 -1.63 24.76 -14.46
CA SER A 3 -1.12 24.45 -15.80
C SER A 3 0.40 24.20 -15.82
N LEU A 4 1.16 24.94 -15.00
CA LEU A 4 2.61 24.81 -14.87
C LEU A 4 3.06 23.44 -14.33
N ALA A 5 2.32 22.84 -13.39
CA ALA A 5 2.64 21.51 -12.85
C ALA A 5 2.41 20.42 -13.91
N LEU A 6 1.33 20.54 -14.68
CA LEU A 6 1.05 19.60 -15.77
C LEU A 6 2.15 19.65 -16.86
N ILE A 7 2.57 20.85 -17.25
CA ILE A 7 3.67 21.04 -18.22
C ILE A 7 4.95 20.36 -17.71
N LYS A 8 5.32 20.56 -16.45
CA LYS A 8 6.52 19.92 -15.86
C LYS A 8 6.42 18.38 -15.87
N ILE A 9 5.24 17.80 -15.60
CA ILE A 9 5.01 16.35 -15.64
C ILE A 9 5.18 15.82 -17.07
N VAL A 10 4.60 16.47 -18.06
CA VAL A 10 4.71 16.08 -19.47
C VAL A 10 6.15 16.23 -19.97
N MET A 11 6.84 17.33 -19.63
CA MET A 11 8.25 17.51 -19.98
C MET A 11 9.16 16.44 -19.36
N ALA A 12 8.89 16.06 -18.11
CA ALA A 12 9.62 14.98 -17.45
C ALA A 12 9.31 13.59 -18.06
N ASN A 13 8.13 13.42 -18.68
CA ASN A 13 7.64 12.17 -19.23
C ASN A 13 7.00 12.34 -20.60
N PRO A 14 7.76 12.64 -21.67
CA PRO A 14 7.20 12.92 -22.99
C PRO A 14 6.41 11.74 -23.59
N LYS A 15 6.69 10.52 -23.16
CA LYS A 15 5.94 9.32 -23.56
C LYS A 15 4.45 9.37 -23.19
N LEU A 16 4.04 10.22 -22.24
CA LEU A 16 2.62 10.45 -21.93
C LEU A 16 1.81 10.91 -23.16
N LEU A 17 2.45 11.63 -24.09
CA LEU A 17 1.79 12.07 -25.31
C LEU A 17 1.36 10.93 -26.25
N PHE A 18 1.97 9.74 -26.10
CA PHE A 18 1.69 8.56 -26.91
C PHE A 18 0.78 7.54 -26.19
N VAL A 19 0.43 7.79 -24.92
CA VAL A 19 -0.55 6.98 -24.19
C VAL A 19 -1.94 7.24 -24.77
N LYS A 20 -2.79 6.21 -24.81
CA LYS A 20 -4.17 6.34 -25.34
C LYS A 20 -4.88 7.57 -24.75
N PRO A 21 -5.56 8.39 -25.57
CA PRO A 21 -6.24 9.60 -25.11
C PRO A 21 -7.23 9.35 -23.96
N ALA A 22 -7.98 8.24 -24.01
CA ALA A 22 -8.94 7.87 -22.95
C ALA A 22 -8.24 7.59 -21.61
N VAL A 23 -7.09 6.90 -21.63
CA VAL A 23 -6.28 6.65 -20.43
C VAL A 23 -5.70 7.96 -19.91
N ASN A 24 -5.17 8.82 -20.78
CA ASN A 24 -4.65 10.12 -20.37
C ASN A 24 -5.75 11.02 -19.78
N LYS A 25 -6.95 11.01 -20.36
CA LYS A 25 -8.12 11.74 -19.81
C LYS A 25 -8.43 11.25 -18.40
N PHE A 26 -8.56 9.93 -18.22
CA PHE A 26 -8.80 9.34 -16.88
C PHE A 26 -7.71 9.73 -15.88
N MET A 27 -6.45 9.56 -16.25
CA MET A 27 -5.31 9.91 -15.37
C MET A 27 -5.30 11.41 -15.01
N LEU A 28 -5.63 12.29 -15.96
CA LEU A 28 -5.71 13.72 -15.69
C LEU A 28 -6.87 14.06 -14.73
N GLU A 29 -8.03 13.43 -14.90
CA GLU A 29 -9.18 13.58 -14.00
C GLU A 29 -8.84 13.06 -12.59
N TYR A 30 -8.14 11.93 -12.50
CA TYR A 30 -7.67 11.39 -11.23
C TYR A 30 -6.65 12.31 -10.55
N ILE A 31 -5.62 12.76 -11.28
CA ILE A 31 -4.58 13.65 -10.76
C ILE A 31 -5.18 14.98 -10.24
N ARG A 32 -6.23 15.49 -10.88
CA ARG A 32 -6.89 16.75 -10.45
C ARG A 32 -7.55 16.67 -9.08
N LYS A 33 -7.82 15.47 -8.58
CA LYS A 33 -8.38 15.26 -7.22
C LYS A 33 -7.35 15.52 -6.11
N PHE A 34 -6.07 15.65 -6.47
CA PHE A 34 -4.97 15.82 -5.52
C PHE A 34 -4.15 17.07 -5.82
N LYS A 35 -3.39 17.53 -4.84
CA LYS A 35 -2.39 18.57 -4.99
C LYS A 35 -1.02 17.94 -5.17
N VAL A 36 -0.36 18.23 -6.30
CA VAL A 36 1.05 17.82 -6.50
C VAL A 36 1.92 18.61 -5.54
N MET A 37 2.69 17.91 -4.73
CA MET A 37 3.63 18.47 -3.76
C MET A 37 5.06 18.36 -4.29
N LYS A 38 5.91 19.30 -3.86
CA LYS A 38 7.37 19.21 -4.05
C LYS A 38 7.98 18.83 -2.70
N VAL A 39 8.67 17.68 -2.65
CA VAL A 39 9.41 17.21 -1.48
C VAL A 39 10.84 16.94 -1.93
N GLY A 40 11.80 17.74 -1.46
CA GLY A 40 13.13 17.74 -2.02
C GLY A 40 13.12 18.02 -3.53
N ALA A 41 13.69 17.12 -4.32
CA ALA A 41 13.68 17.17 -5.79
C ALA A 41 12.44 16.50 -6.41
N ASN A 42 11.64 15.79 -5.64
CA ASN A 42 10.54 14.95 -6.11
C ASN A 42 9.23 15.74 -6.28
N LEU A 43 8.49 15.43 -7.36
CA LEU A 43 7.11 15.86 -7.58
C LEU A 43 6.19 14.69 -7.21
N ILE A 44 5.46 14.79 -6.10
CA ILE A 44 4.67 13.71 -5.52
C ILE A 44 3.19 14.06 -5.60
N LEU A 45 2.39 13.13 -6.11
CA LEU A 45 0.92 13.20 -6.08
C LEU A 45 0.41 12.61 -4.76
N HIS A 46 0.80 11.38 -4.50
CA HIS A 46 0.59 10.63 -3.27
C HIS A 46 1.60 9.47 -3.22
N SER A 47 1.80 8.88 -2.06
CA SER A 47 2.86 7.92 -1.81
C SER A 47 2.70 6.54 -2.48
N HIS A 48 1.56 6.22 -3.08
CA HIS A 48 1.31 4.97 -3.82
C HIS A 48 1.52 5.11 -5.34
N LEU A 49 2.07 6.23 -5.78
CA LEU A 49 2.53 6.43 -7.14
C LEU A 49 3.99 6.86 -7.09
N PRO A 50 4.87 6.35 -7.95
CA PRO A 50 6.24 6.87 -8.02
C PRO A 50 6.26 8.39 -8.21
N PRO A 51 7.25 9.10 -7.65
CA PRO A 51 7.39 10.54 -7.90
C PRO A 51 7.34 10.84 -9.40
N LEU A 52 6.49 11.79 -9.81
CA LEU A 52 6.11 12.02 -11.20
C LEU A 52 7.29 12.39 -12.13
N ASN A 53 8.41 12.82 -11.58
CA ASN A 53 9.64 13.14 -12.29
C ASN A 53 10.73 12.07 -12.14
N SER A 54 10.44 10.94 -11.47
CA SER A 54 11.41 9.86 -11.20
C SER A 54 11.59 8.91 -12.40
N ARG A 55 12.67 8.13 -12.37
CA ARG A 55 12.91 7.05 -13.32
C ARG A 55 11.86 5.93 -13.16
N ALA A 56 11.45 5.63 -11.95
CA ALA A 56 10.39 4.66 -11.67
C ALA A 56 9.06 5.06 -12.34
N TYR A 57 8.67 6.36 -12.32
CA TYR A 57 7.47 6.84 -13.00
C TYR A 57 7.60 6.75 -14.52
N LYS A 58 8.77 7.06 -15.09
CA LYS A 58 9.02 6.88 -16.53
C LYS A 58 8.83 5.41 -16.95
N ARG A 59 9.30 4.48 -16.12
CA ARG A 59 9.08 3.04 -16.33
C ARG A 59 7.60 2.66 -16.21
N PHE A 60 6.87 3.25 -15.25
CA PHE A 60 5.43 3.05 -15.11
C PHE A 60 4.70 3.47 -16.40
N VAL A 61 4.97 4.68 -16.89
CA VAL A 61 4.35 5.19 -18.13
C VAL A 61 4.69 4.30 -19.32
N ASP A 62 5.96 3.95 -19.50
CA ASP A 62 6.38 3.13 -20.64
C ASP A 62 5.79 1.72 -20.59
N ARG A 63 5.95 1.03 -19.47
CA ARG A 63 5.61 -0.39 -19.36
C ARG A 63 4.12 -0.64 -19.15
N HIS A 64 3.49 0.14 -18.27
CA HIS A 64 2.12 -0.12 -17.85
C HIS A 64 1.08 0.73 -18.57
N LEU A 65 1.37 1.96 -18.96
CA LEU A 65 0.39 2.80 -19.63
C LEU A 65 0.52 2.74 -21.17
N LEU A 66 1.74 2.77 -21.69
CA LEU A 66 1.98 2.81 -23.14
C LEU A 66 1.99 1.40 -23.75
N ARG A 67 2.91 0.53 -23.31
CA ARG A 67 3.05 -0.84 -23.86
C ARG A 67 2.08 -1.84 -23.23
N ARG A 68 1.50 -1.53 -22.09
CA ARG A 68 0.53 -2.34 -21.35
C ARG A 68 0.99 -3.79 -21.11
N VAL A 69 2.27 -3.93 -20.75
CA VAL A 69 2.87 -5.25 -20.47
C VAL A 69 2.15 -5.88 -19.28
N PRO A 70 1.73 -7.17 -19.37
CA PRO A 70 1.16 -7.90 -18.24
C PRO A 70 2.09 -7.94 -17.03
N GLY A 71 1.52 -8.13 -15.84
CA GLY A 71 2.23 -8.27 -14.59
C GLY A 71 1.99 -7.13 -13.60
N PRO A 72 2.54 -7.27 -12.38
CA PRO A 72 2.36 -6.30 -11.31
C PRO A 72 3.11 -5.00 -11.58
N SER A 73 2.51 -3.89 -11.23
CA SER A 73 3.16 -2.57 -11.15
C SER A 73 3.57 -2.24 -9.72
N HIS A 74 2.90 -2.83 -8.74
CA HIS A 74 3.07 -2.61 -7.31
C HIS A 74 3.34 -3.93 -6.60
N ALA A 75 4.24 -3.89 -5.63
CA ALA A 75 4.48 -5.01 -4.73
C ALA A 75 4.65 -4.52 -3.30
N GLN A 76 4.39 -5.40 -2.34
CA GLN A 76 4.81 -5.19 -0.96
C GLN A 76 5.59 -6.41 -0.49
N ILE A 77 6.60 -6.18 0.36
CA ILE A 77 7.43 -7.25 0.95
C ILE A 77 7.41 -7.10 2.46
N GLY A 78 7.07 -8.18 3.16
CA GLY A 78 7.29 -8.31 4.59
C GLY A 78 8.75 -8.64 4.87
N LEU A 79 9.50 -7.70 5.47
CA LEU A 79 10.93 -7.89 5.73
C LEU A 79 11.20 -8.77 6.96
N THR A 80 10.25 -8.84 7.87
CA THR A 80 10.29 -9.63 9.10
C THR A 80 8.88 -9.82 9.64
N ASN A 81 8.68 -10.82 10.50
CA ASN A 81 7.44 -10.97 11.25
C ASN A 81 7.56 -10.48 12.70
N ILE A 82 8.74 -10.02 13.11
CA ILE A 82 8.98 -9.44 14.44
C ILE A 82 8.29 -8.07 14.48
N CYS A 83 7.46 -7.85 15.50
CA CYS A 83 6.86 -6.56 15.79
C CYS A 83 6.66 -6.42 17.29
N PRO A 84 7.02 -5.29 17.92
CA PRO A 84 6.75 -5.07 19.33
C PRO A 84 5.27 -4.82 19.63
N GLN A 85 4.47 -4.44 18.62
CA GLN A 85 3.03 -4.20 18.74
C GLN A 85 2.23 -5.47 18.45
N ASN A 86 1.00 -5.56 19.00
CA ASN A 86 0.12 -6.73 18.85
C ASN A 86 -1.32 -6.31 18.49
N CYS A 87 -1.46 -5.53 17.41
CA CYS A 87 -2.76 -5.04 16.94
C CYS A 87 -3.71 -6.18 16.60
N GLU A 88 -5.00 -6.06 16.97
CA GLU A 88 -6.00 -7.11 16.69
C GLU A 88 -6.29 -7.30 15.21
N TYR A 89 -6.32 -6.19 14.47
CA TYR A 89 -6.58 -6.15 13.03
C TYR A 89 -5.36 -6.47 12.15
N CYS A 90 -4.21 -6.83 12.76
CA CYS A 90 -2.96 -7.00 12.02
C CYS A 90 -3.03 -8.19 11.06
N TYR A 91 -2.95 -7.92 9.75
CA TYR A 91 -2.98 -8.93 8.70
C TYR A 91 -1.78 -9.89 8.73
N ASN A 92 -0.72 -9.52 9.46
CA ASN A 92 0.55 -10.26 9.47
C ASN A 92 0.76 -11.13 10.71
N LYS A 93 0.00 -10.92 11.79
CA LYS A 93 0.27 -11.56 13.09
C LYS A 93 0.14 -13.08 13.08
N ASP A 94 -0.72 -13.62 12.23
CA ASP A 94 -0.99 -15.06 12.15
C ASP A 94 -0.10 -15.77 11.14
N ARG A 95 0.74 -15.05 10.37
CA ARG A 95 1.68 -15.65 9.43
C ARG A 95 2.87 -16.26 10.17
N LYS A 96 3.27 -17.46 9.75
CA LYS A 96 4.35 -18.23 10.39
C LYS A 96 5.21 -18.92 9.35
N GLY A 97 6.47 -19.17 9.68
CA GLY A 97 7.42 -19.86 8.82
C GLY A 97 8.86 -19.57 9.22
N THR A 98 9.79 -19.99 8.40
CA THR A 98 11.21 -19.65 8.53
C THR A 98 11.45 -18.30 7.86
N PRO A 99 11.99 -17.27 8.54
CA PRO A 99 12.25 -15.96 7.95
C PRO A 99 13.17 -16.05 6.73
N LEU A 100 12.92 -15.22 5.73
CA LEU A 100 13.77 -15.10 4.54
C LEU A 100 15.13 -14.50 4.90
N ASP A 101 16.18 -15.06 4.32
CA ASP A 101 17.51 -14.46 4.36
C ASP A 101 17.55 -13.17 3.53
N THR A 102 18.42 -12.24 3.90
CA THR A 102 18.65 -10.99 3.18
C THR A 102 18.97 -11.18 1.70
N SER A 103 19.72 -12.23 1.36
CA SER A 103 20.08 -12.58 -0.03
C SER A 103 18.85 -12.93 -0.86
N ILE A 104 17.90 -13.71 -0.29
CA ILE A 104 16.65 -14.09 -0.94
C ILE A 104 15.76 -12.86 -1.11
N ILE A 105 15.61 -12.01 -0.08
CA ILE A 105 14.83 -10.75 -0.18
C ILE A 105 15.38 -9.88 -1.31
N LYS A 106 16.71 -9.72 -1.41
CA LYS A 106 17.35 -8.96 -2.49
C LYS A 106 17.09 -9.57 -3.87
N GLN A 107 17.08 -10.91 -3.99
CA GLN A 107 16.75 -11.58 -5.24
C GLN A 107 15.27 -11.34 -5.61
N VAL A 108 14.35 -11.48 -4.67
CA VAL A 108 12.92 -11.18 -4.86
C VAL A 108 12.73 -9.75 -5.39
N ILE A 109 13.44 -8.75 -4.85
CA ILE A 109 13.36 -7.36 -5.34
C ILE A 109 13.82 -7.25 -6.80
N ARG A 110 14.92 -7.94 -7.19
CA ARG A 110 15.39 -7.99 -8.58
C ARG A 110 14.36 -8.63 -9.50
N ASP A 111 13.81 -9.78 -9.11
CA ASP A 111 12.80 -10.50 -9.88
C ASP A 111 11.52 -9.66 -10.07
N LEU A 112 11.05 -8.97 -9.01
CA LEU A 112 9.91 -8.05 -9.09
C LEU A 112 10.19 -6.87 -10.03
N LYS A 113 11.42 -6.34 -10.02
CA LYS A 113 11.84 -5.28 -10.95
C LYS A 113 11.78 -5.76 -12.41
N GLU A 114 12.22 -6.98 -12.69
CA GLU A 114 12.15 -7.60 -14.04
C GLU A 114 10.70 -7.83 -14.47
N LEU A 115 9.83 -8.26 -13.54
CA LEU A 115 8.40 -8.42 -13.78
C LEU A 115 7.67 -7.09 -14.04
N GLY A 116 8.29 -5.96 -13.72
CA GLY A 116 7.78 -4.62 -14.04
C GLY A 116 7.31 -3.83 -12.85
N VAL A 117 7.54 -4.29 -11.65
CA VAL A 117 7.26 -3.51 -10.44
C VAL A 117 8.04 -2.20 -10.48
N VAL A 118 7.35 -1.11 -10.23
CA VAL A 118 7.87 0.26 -10.19
C VAL A 118 7.64 0.94 -8.84
N TRP A 119 6.80 0.35 -8.01
CA TRP A 119 6.52 0.78 -6.66
C TRP A 119 6.62 -0.41 -5.71
N LEU A 120 7.36 -0.23 -4.62
CA LEU A 120 7.60 -1.27 -3.63
C LEU A 120 7.34 -0.72 -2.22
N GLY A 121 6.51 -1.41 -1.46
CA GLY A 121 6.27 -1.12 -0.05
C GLY A 121 6.99 -2.11 0.85
N PHE A 122 7.82 -1.65 1.78
CA PHE A 122 8.33 -2.48 2.85
C PHE A 122 7.37 -2.47 4.03
N THR A 123 7.05 -3.66 4.52
CA THR A 123 6.07 -3.92 5.58
C THR A 123 6.43 -5.22 6.32
N GLY A 124 5.48 -5.91 6.90
CA GLY A 124 5.64 -7.18 7.60
C GLY A 124 5.15 -7.07 9.03
N GLY A 125 5.98 -7.45 10.00
CA GLY A 125 5.89 -7.01 11.39
C GLY A 125 6.31 -5.53 11.48
N GLU A 126 7.43 -5.24 12.14
CA GLU A 126 8.07 -3.93 12.08
C GLU A 126 9.32 -4.02 11.20
N PRO A 127 9.34 -3.42 10.00
CA PRO A 127 10.48 -3.53 9.07
C PRO A 127 11.81 -3.07 9.67
N LEU A 128 11.79 -2.09 10.56
CA LEU A 128 12.98 -1.58 11.23
C LEU A 128 13.62 -2.59 12.21
N CYS A 129 12.91 -3.67 12.54
CA CYS A 129 13.51 -4.80 13.28
C CYS A 129 14.39 -5.70 12.39
N ASN A 130 14.38 -5.50 11.06
CA ASN A 130 15.32 -6.18 10.17
C ASN A 130 16.64 -5.39 10.12
N LYS A 131 17.72 -5.96 10.68
CA LYS A 131 19.03 -5.29 10.77
C LYS A 131 19.68 -4.93 9.43
N ASP A 132 19.27 -5.60 8.33
CA ASP A 132 19.80 -5.36 6.98
C ASP A 132 18.90 -4.46 6.13
N ILE A 133 17.91 -3.78 6.74
CA ILE A 133 16.90 -2.98 6.02
C ILE A 133 17.53 -1.95 5.07
N VAL A 134 18.62 -1.29 5.46
CA VAL A 134 19.34 -0.31 4.62
C VAL A 134 19.92 -0.99 3.37
N LYS A 135 20.64 -2.10 3.55
CA LYS A 135 21.20 -2.90 2.44
C LYS A 135 20.13 -3.48 1.50
N ILE A 136 18.96 -3.80 2.04
CA ILE A 136 17.80 -4.25 1.26
C ILE A 136 17.22 -3.09 0.47
N THR A 137 17.11 -1.91 1.08
CA THR A 137 16.62 -0.67 0.44
C THR A 137 17.44 -0.31 -0.80
N GLU A 138 18.77 -0.35 -0.72
CA GLU A 138 19.68 -0.07 -1.84
C GLU A 138 19.40 -0.92 -3.08
N THR A 139 18.86 -2.15 -2.91
CA THR A 139 18.58 -3.07 -4.01
C THR A 139 17.47 -2.55 -4.95
N ALA A 140 16.56 -1.72 -4.46
CA ALA A 140 15.49 -1.13 -5.28
C ALA A 140 16.07 -0.20 -6.38
N GLY A 141 17.08 0.60 -6.04
CA GLY A 141 17.66 1.60 -6.94
C GLY A 141 16.62 2.58 -7.47
N ASP A 142 16.98 3.34 -8.51
CA ASP A 142 16.10 4.40 -9.07
C ASP A 142 14.91 3.87 -9.88
N ASP A 143 14.91 2.58 -10.22
CA ASP A 143 13.88 1.97 -11.07
C ASP A 143 12.60 1.63 -10.31
N ILE A 144 12.66 1.62 -8.98
CA ILE A 144 11.57 1.32 -8.08
C ILE A 144 11.44 2.45 -7.06
N ALA A 145 10.26 3.02 -6.95
CA ALA A 145 9.92 3.95 -5.88
C ALA A 145 9.63 3.16 -4.59
N LEU A 146 10.47 3.33 -3.58
CA LEU A 146 10.39 2.59 -2.33
C LEU A 146 9.68 3.38 -1.24
N LYS A 147 8.67 2.76 -0.63
CA LYS A 147 7.93 3.27 0.53
C LYS A 147 8.12 2.34 1.73
N LEU A 148 8.31 2.92 2.90
CA LEU A 148 8.36 2.22 4.18
C LEU A 148 7.05 2.41 4.94
N PHE A 149 6.45 1.31 5.43
CA PHE A 149 5.39 1.31 6.43
C PHE A 149 5.98 0.87 7.76
N THR A 150 5.92 1.72 8.78
CA THR A 150 6.58 1.46 10.06
C THR A 150 5.75 1.95 11.24
N THR A 151 5.95 1.33 12.39
CA THR A 151 5.46 1.84 13.69
C THR A 151 6.40 2.89 14.28
N GLY A 152 7.62 3.03 13.73
CA GLY A 152 8.69 3.85 14.26
C GLY A 152 9.52 3.18 15.36
N CYS A 153 9.14 1.97 15.80
CA CYS A 153 9.90 1.26 16.81
C CYS A 153 11.32 0.97 16.32
N THR A 154 12.30 1.17 17.18
CA THR A 154 13.75 1.00 16.91
C THR A 154 14.36 2.01 15.92
N LEU A 155 13.61 3.01 15.44
CA LEU A 155 14.16 4.04 14.58
C LEU A 155 15.18 4.90 15.31
N THR A 156 16.30 5.15 14.65
CA THR A 156 17.31 6.14 15.06
C THR A 156 17.47 7.19 13.97
N LYS A 157 18.03 8.36 14.32
CA LYS A 157 18.33 9.41 13.32
C LYS A 157 19.30 8.92 12.24
N GLU A 158 20.25 8.08 12.63
CA GLU A 158 21.19 7.44 11.71
C GLU A 158 20.47 6.53 10.73
N THR A 159 19.65 5.57 11.23
CA THR A 159 18.87 4.68 10.36
C THR A 159 17.94 5.46 9.43
N ALA A 160 17.30 6.52 9.90
CA ALA A 160 16.45 7.36 9.05
C ALA A 160 17.25 8.02 7.91
N SER A 161 18.45 8.56 8.22
CA SER A 161 19.35 9.14 7.24
C SER A 161 19.88 8.11 6.23
N ASP A 162 20.25 6.92 6.72
CA ASP A 162 20.75 5.84 5.87
C ASP A 162 19.68 5.32 4.90
N LEU A 163 18.44 5.15 5.37
CA LEU A 163 17.31 4.79 4.52
C LEU A 163 17.05 5.84 3.43
N ARG A 164 17.09 7.14 3.79
CA ARG A 164 16.98 8.24 2.81
C ARG A 164 18.11 8.15 1.77
N ASN A 165 19.35 7.94 2.22
CA ASN A 165 20.52 7.84 1.33
C ASN A 165 20.45 6.58 0.43
N ALA A 166 19.85 5.50 0.93
CA ALA A 166 19.59 4.27 0.19
C ALA A 166 18.44 4.37 -0.84
N GLY A 167 17.75 5.51 -0.93
CA GLY A 167 16.71 5.76 -1.94
C GLY A 167 15.26 5.68 -1.45
N LEU A 168 15.02 5.68 -0.13
CA LEU A 168 13.67 5.76 0.42
C LEU A 168 13.03 7.10 0.03
N PHE A 169 11.94 7.07 -0.79
CA PHE A 169 11.26 8.32 -1.16
C PHE A 169 10.11 8.68 -0.24
N SER A 170 9.49 7.69 0.43
CA SER A 170 8.32 7.91 1.29
C SER A 170 8.31 7.00 2.49
N VAL A 171 7.84 7.52 3.62
CA VAL A 171 7.50 6.76 4.82
C VAL A 171 6.05 7.01 5.21
N SER A 172 5.36 5.97 5.66
CA SER A 172 4.08 6.08 6.36
C SER A 172 4.23 5.50 7.75
N VAL A 173 4.18 6.37 8.74
CA VAL A 173 4.22 5.97 10.16
C VAL A 173 2.80 5.56 10.59
N SER A 174 2.71 4.46 11.30
CA SER A 174 1.45 3.92 11.79
C SER A 174 0.91 4.77 12.94
N LEU A 175 -0.22 5.45 12.73
CA LEU A 175 -0.90 6.25 13.75
C LEU A 175 -2.41 6.21 13.52
N ASP A 176 -3.16 5.54 14.41
CA ASP A 176 -4.58 5.24 14.20
C ASP A 176 -5.51 6.20 14.95
N HIS A 177 -4.97 6.98 15.89
CA HIS A 177 -5.77 7.88 16.73
C HIS A 177 -4.93 9.06 17.22
N TRP A 178 -5.58 10.22 17.46
CA TRP A 178 -4.92 11.44 17.97
C TRP A 178 -4.79 11.50 19.50
N ARG A 179 -5.49 10.60 20.21
CA ARG A 179 -5.36 10.43 21.67
C ARG A 179 -4.38 9.31 21.95
N ALA A 180 -3.41 9.56 22.81
CA ALA A 180 -2.34 8.62 23.13
C ALA A 180 -2.87 7.29 23.66
N GLU A 181 -3.81 7.35 24.63
CA GLU A 181 -4.37 6.17 25.27
C GLU A 181 -5.10 5.27 24.27
N GLU A 182 -5.87 5.88 23.34
CA GLU A 182 -6.60 5.13 22.32
C GLU A 182 -5.66 4.51 21.29
N HIS A 183 -4.64 5.25 20.86
CA HIS A 183 -3.64 4.70 19.95
C HIS A 183 -2.88 3.53 20.58
N ASP A 184 -2.40 3.69 21.81
CA ASP A 184 -1.68 2.64 22.55
C ASP A 184 -2.58 1.40 22.76
N ARG A 185 -3.86 1.62 23.06
CA ARG A 185 -4.87 0.54 23.20
C ARG A 185 -5.06 -0.22 21.89
N LEU A 186 -5.23 0.47 20.76
CA LEU A 186 -5.41 -0.14 19.44
C LEU A 186 -4.18 -0.94 19.00
N ARG A 187 -2.98 -0.45 19.33
CA ARG A 187 -1.70 -1.09 19.02
C ARG A 187 -1.29 -2.14 20.04
N LYS A 188 -1.98 -2.23 21.19
CA LYS A 188 -1.61 -3.09 22.32
C LYS A 188 -0.14 -2.94 22.72
N TYR A 189 0.33 -1.70 22.76
CA TYR A 189 1.71 -1.34 23.09
C TYR A 189 1.77 0.03 23.75
N ALA A 190 2.13 0.05 25.03
CA ALA A 190 2.29 1.29 25.80
C ALA A 190 3.42 2.15 25.22
N GLY A 191 3.12 3.40 24.88
CA GLY A 191 4.05 4.33 24.25
C GLY A 191 4.13 4.24 22.73
N ALA A 192 3.24 3.49 22.06
CA ALA A 192 3.13 3.46 20.60
C ALA A 192 2.91 4.85 20.00
N TYR A 193 2.06 5.65 20.64
CA TYR A 193 1.76 7.03 20.23
C TYR A 193 3.00 7.92 20.22
N ARG A 194 3.74 7.92 21.34
CA ARG A 194 4.99 8.69 21.46
C ARG A 194 6.00 8.26 20.42
N THR A 195 6.22 6.96 20.26
CA THR A 195 7.14 6.39 19.26
C THR A 195 6.76 6.81 17.83
N ALA A 196 5.48 6.83 17.49
CA ALA A 196 5.02 7.27 16.19
C ALA A 196 5.31 8.77 15.95
N LEU A 197 5.04 9.64 16.92
CA LEU A 197 5.34 11.07 16.80
C LEU A 197 6.85 11.34 16.67
N GLU A 198 7.68 10.68 17.48
CA GLU A 198 9.13 10.78 17.38
C GLU A 198 9.64 10.34 16.01
N ALA A 199 9.09 9.26 15.44
CA ALA A 199 9.44 8.80 14.10
C ALA A 199 9.03 9.80 13.02
N LEU A 200 7.84 10.38 13.11
CA LEU A 200 7.40 11.44 12.20
C LEU A 200 8.38 12.64 12.22
N ASP A 201 8.78 13.08 13.40
CA ASP A 201 9.70 14.21 13.53
C ASP A 201 11.11 13.89 13.01
N MET A 202 11.62 12.67 13.23
CA MET A 202 12.90 12.24 12.66
C MET A 202 12.89 12.28 11.14
N PHE A 203 11.88 11.72 10.48
CA PHE A 203 11.78 11.73 9.02
C PHE A 203 11.50 13.13 8.45
N LYS A 204 10.69 13.95 9.11
CA LYS A 204 10.44 15.35 8.71
C LYS A 204 11.74 16.17 8.73
N SER A 205 12.60 15.94 9.72
CA SER A 205 13.88 16.67 9.84
C SER A 205 14.82 16.46 8.67
N LEU A 206 14.64 15.40 7.86
CA LEU A 206 15.44 15.15 6.65
C LEU A 206 15.08 16.09 5.48
N GLY A 207 13.85 16.61 5.43
CA GLY A 207 13.39 17.64 4.49
C GLY A 207 13.13 17.18 3.05
N ASP A 208 13.59 16.00 2.66
CA ASP A 208 13.49 15.46 1.29
C ASP A 208 12.83 14.08 1.19
N VAL A 209 12.38 13.51 2.32
CA VAL A 209 11.56 12.30 2.37
C VAL A 209 10.09 12.70 2.47
N HIS A 210 9.22 12.05 1.69
CA HIS A 210 7.78 12.22 1.83
C HIS A 210 7.29 11.52 3.09
N VAL A 211 6.75 12.27 4.04
CA VAL A 211 6.31 11.77 5.34
C VAL A 211 4.80 11.75 5.42
N GLY A 212 4.23 10.61 5.71
CA GLY A 212 2.79 10.43 5.91
C GLY A 212 2.48 9.56 7.12
N VAL A 213 1.21 9.47 7.41
CA VAL A 213 0.62 8.55 8.38
C VAL A 213 -0.15 7.47 7.65
N SER A 214 -0.05 6.22 8.11
CA SER A 214 -0.93 5.13 7.74
C SER A 214 -1.83 4.80 8.92
N ALA A 215 -3.15 4.94 8.75
CA ALA A 215 -4.13 4.72 9.78
C ALA A 215 -5.14 3.66 9.40
N VAL A 216 -5.42 2.75 10.34
CA VAL A 216 -6.57 1.85 10.28
C VAL A 216 -7.68 2.49 11.12
N LEU A 217 -8.64 3.08 10.43
CA LEU A 217 -9.79 3.72 11.07
C LEU A 217 -10.66 2.65 11.76
N SER A 218 -10.93 2.83 13.04
CA SER A 218 -11.88 1.99 13.76
C SER A 218 -13.30 2.27 13.31
N LYS A 219 -14.16 1.25 13.34
CA LYS A 219 -15.59 1.42 13.03
C LYS A 219 -16.26 2.45 13.96
N GLU A 220 -15.81 2.49 15.21
CA GLU A 220 -16.28 3.47 16.19
C GLU A 220 -15.94 4.90 15.79
N MET A 221 -14.69 5.19 15.41
CA MET A 221 -14.25 6.51 14.93
C MET A 221 -15.08 6.95 13.71
N ILE A 222 -15.35 6.02 12.78
CA ILE A 222 -16.16 6.31 11.58
C ILE A 222 -17.61 6.60 11.97
N ALA A 223 -18.21 5.79 12.84
CA ALA A 223 -19.60 5.95 13.28
C ALA A 223 -19.81 7.24 14.07
N GLN A 224 -18.85 7.64 14.89
CA GLN A 224 -18.89 8.87 15.71
C GLN A 224 -18.48 10.15 14.96
N ASN A 225 -18.21 10.09 13.65
CA ASN A 225 -17.76 11.24 12.82
C ASN A 225 -16.43 11.87 13.29
N GLN A 226 -15.51 11.08 13.86
CA GLN A 226 -14.25 11.57 14.43
C GLN A 226 -13.10 11.60 13.43
N VAL A 227 -13.32 11.17 12.18
CA VAL A 227 -12.27 11.11 11.15
C VAL A 227 -11.75 12.51 10.82
N GLU A 228 -12.61 13.52 10.81
CA GLU A 228 -12.22 14.91 10.54
C GLU A 228 -11.37 15.50 11.66
N GLU A 229 -11.71 15.22 12.93
CA GLU A 229 -10.89 15.63 14.08
C GLU A 229 -9.49 15.02 14.01
N PHE A 230 -9.40 13.75 13.58
CA PHE A 230 -8.12 13.08 13.35
C PHE A 230 -7.34 13.71 12.20
N LEU A 231 -7.97 14.03 11.07
CA LEU A 231 -7.31 14.70 9.95
C LEU A 231 -6.84 16.12 10.32
N ASP A 232 -7.62 16.86 11.09
CA ASP A 232 -7.23 18.19 11.58
C ASP A 232 -6.02 18.09 12.54
N PHE A 233 -5.93 17.02 13.33
CA PHE A 233 -4.75 16.74 14.13
C PHE A 233 -3.54 16.45 13.23
N LEU A 234 -3.68 15.62 12.18
CA LEU A 234 -2.59 15.32 11.25
C LEU A 234 -2.11 16.56 10.48
N ILE A 235 -3.00 17.49 10.16
CA ILE A 235 -2.63 18.79 9.58
C ILE A 235 -1.73 19.59 10.52
N ARG A 236 -2.00 19.58 11.84
CA ARG A 236 -1.14 20.26 12.83
C ARG A 236 0.24 19.63 12.98
N LEU A 237 0.38 18.34 12.64
CA LEU A 237 1.69 17.67 12.58
C LEU A 237 2.51 18.05 11.35
N GLU A 238 1.94 18.82 10.41
CA GLU A 238 2.62 19.28 9.18
C GLU A 238 3.22 18.12 8.36
N ILE A 239 2.51 17.00 8.29
CA ILE A 239 2.88 15.86 7.45
C ILE A 239 2.30 16.03 6.04
N HIS A 240 2.84 15.27 5.08
CA HIS A 240 2.44 15.39 3.68
C HIS A 240 1.15 14.61 3.34
N GLU A 241 0.93 13.45 3.97
CA GLU A 241 -0.15 12.53 3.57
C GLU A 241 -0.77 11.79 4.75
N ALA A 242 -2.10 11.64 4.71
CA ALA A 242 -2.86 10.68 5.50
C ALA A 242 -3.32 9.53 4.58
N TRP A 243 -2.73 8.34 4.73
CA TRP A 243 -3.18 7.11 4.11
C TRP A 243 -4.17 6.41 5.05
N LEU A 244 -5.42 6.37 4.65
CA LEU A 244 -6.51 5.85 5.46
C LEU A 244 -7.02 4.53 4.92
N SER A 245 -7.25 3.57 5.79
CA SER A 245 -7.96 2.33 5.50
C SER A 245 -8.87 1.98 6.68
N GLU A 246 -9.86 1.16 6.44
CA GLU A 246 -10.59 0.44 7.49
C GLU A 246 -9.96 -0.93 7.76
N ALA A 247 -10.28 -1.54 8.89
CA ALA A 247 -9.90 -2.90 9.18
C ALA A 247 -10.50 -3.86 8.13
N LYS A 248 -9.63 -4.65 7.49
CA LYS A 248 -10.03 -5.65 6.50
C LYS A 248 -10.20 -7.02 7.18
N PRO A 249 -11.07 -7.91 6.68
CA PRO A 249 -11.22 -9.27 7.20
C PRO A 249 -10.03 -10.16 6.77
N SER A 250 -8.83 -9.76 7.17
CA SER A 250 -7.55 -10.39 6.85
C SER A 250 -7.18 -11.52 7.81
N VAL A 251 -7.78 -11.54 9.00
CA VAL A 251 -7.55 -12.52 10.06
C VAL A 251 -8.87 -13.02 10.60
N ALA A 252 -8.88 -14.23 11.15
CA ALA A 252 -10.08 -14.92 11.58
C ALA A 252 -10.97 -14.10 12.55
N ALA A 253 -10.37 -13.31 13.44
CA ALA A 253 -11.08 -12.42 14.35
C ALA A 253 -11.94 -11.36 13.63
N TYR A 254 -11.63 -11.02 12.38
CA TYR A 254 -12.36 -10.06 11.55
C TYR A 254 -13.23 -10.70 10.47
N TRP A 255 -13.39 -12.01 10.45
CA TRP A 255 -14.33 -12.70 9.54
C TRP A 255 -15.78 -12.54 10.01
N ASN A 256 -16.15 -11.32 10.32
CA ASN A 256 -17.48 -10.94 10.79
C ASN A 256 -17.97 -9.71 10.02
N LYS A 257 -19.16 -9.84 9.40
CA LYS A 257 -19.76 -8.76 8.61
C LYS A 257 -20.01 -7.49 9.44
N ASP A 258 -20.32 -7.62 10.72
CA ASP A 258 -20.64 -6.49 11.60
C ASP A 258 -19.41 -5.61 11.91
N LEU A 259 -18.21 -6.13 11.70
CA LEU A 259 -16.96 -5.39 11.83
C LEU A 259 -16.58 -4.63 10.56
N LEU A 260 -17.20 -4.94 9.42
CA LEU A 260 -16.95 -4.25 8.17
C LEU A 260 -17.73 -2.93 8.14
N ILE A 261 -17.17 -1.94 7.46
CA ILE A 261 -17.88 -0.70 7.20
C ILE A 261 -18.95 -0.89 6.14
N THR A 262 -20.02 -0.11 6.23
CA THR A 262 -21.11 -0.12 5.27
C THR A 262 -20.75 0.67 4.00
N PRO A 263 -21.48 0.48 2.88
CA PRO A 263 -21.32 1.31 1.69
C PRO A 263 -21.54 2.81 1.96
N GLU A 264 -22.43 3.16 2.87
CA GLU A 264 -22.72 4.54 3.27
C GLU A 264 -21.54 5.16 4.03
N GLU A 265 -20.96 4.40 4.97
CA GLU A 265 -19.74 4.81 5.69
C GLU A 265 -18.57 4.98 4.71
N GLN A 266 -18.41 4.05 3.77
CA GLN A 266 -17.39 4.13 2.72
C GLN A 266 -17.56 5.40 1.86
N LYS A 267 -18.79 5.66 1.41
CA LYS A 267 -19.12 6.87 0.64
C LYS A 267 -18.77 8.14 1.41
N ARG A 268 -19.11 8.20 2.69
CA ARG A 268 -18.77 9.34 3.56
C ARG A 268 -17.26 9.55 3.66
N LEU A 269 -16.48 8.49 3.83
CA LEU A 269 -15.01 8.60 3.85
C LEU A 269 -14.45 9.13 2.53
N MET A 270 -15.02 8.75 1.39
CA MET A 270 -14.65 9.31 0.09
C MET A 270 -14.97 10.81 0.00
N GLU A 271 -16.12 11.24 0.51
CA GLU A 271 -16.51 12.65 0.55
C GLU A 271 -15.59 13.48 1.48
N VAL A 272 -15.18 12.91 2.63
CA VAL A 272 -14.17 13.51 3.53
C VAL A 272 -12.84 13.67 2.79
N GLN A 273 -12.34 12.63 2.13
CA GLN A 273 -11.13 12.71 1.31
C GLN A 273 -11.20 13.85 0.29
N ASP A 274 -12.28 13.91 -0.49
CA ASP A 274 -12.44 14.90 -1.56
C ASP A 274 -12.49 16.33 -1.00
N ARG A 275 -13.08 16.52 0.16
CA ARG A 275 -13.14 17.82 0.84
C ARG A 275 -11.76 18.29 1.31
N TYR A 276 -10.99 17.41 1.98
CA TYR A 276 -9.66 17.75 2.49
C TYR A 276 -8.66 17.97 1.35
N ASN A 277 -8.72 17.17 0.30
CA ASN A 277 -7.86 17.34 -0.89
C ASN A 277 -8.15 18.65 -1.64
N ARG A 278 -9.41 19.15 -1.65
CA ARG A 278 -9.73 20.48 -2.22
C ARG A 278 -9.09 21.61 -1.44
N VAL A 279 -9.05 21.52 -0.12
CA VAL A 279 -8.36 22.51 0.74
C VAL A 279 -6.84 22.43 0.53
N GLY A 280 -6.30 21.23 0.34
CA GLY A 280 -4.91 20.98 -0.07
C GLY A 280 -3.86 21.31 0.98
N ARG A 281 -4.20 21.22 2.29
CA ARG A 281 -3.24 21.35 3.40
C ARG A 281 -2.51 20.05 3.68
N ILE A 282 -3.15 18.91 3.40
CA ILE A 282 -2.63 17.55 3.50
C ILE A 282 -3.20 16.76 2.33
N THR A 283 -2.47 15.77 1.81
CA THR A 283 -3.05 14.78 0.90
C THR A 283 -3.76 13.71 1.71
N VAL A 284 -5.05 13.53 1.50
CA VAL A 284 -5.80 12.41 2.07
C VAL A 284 -6.00 11.36 0.98
N ASN A 285 -5.60 10.13 1.26
CA ASN A 285 -5.70 9.01 0.34
C ASN A 285 -6.39 7.83 1.05
N TYR A 286 -7.69 7.71 0.84
CA TYR A 286 -8.49 6.64 1.39
C TYR A 286 -8.50 5.42 0.47
N LEU A 287 -8.10 4.26 0.99
CA LEU A 287 -7.97 3.02 0.23
C LEU A 287 -9.25 2.64 -0.51
N GLY A 288 -10.42 2.78 0.14
CA GLY A 288 -11.71 2.49 -0.48
C GLY A 288 -12.05 3.40 -1.66
N HIS A 289 -11.54 4.64 -1.71
CA HIS A 289 -11.65 5.51 -2.87
C HIS A 289 -10.82 4.96 -4.04
N PHE A 290 -9.57 4.53 -3.77
CA PHE A 290 -8.71 3.91 -4.78
C PHE A 290 -9.32 2.60 -5.32
N GLU A 291 -9.83 1.75 -4.42
CA GLU A 291 -10.45 0.46 -4.73
C GLU A 291 -11.84 0.57 -5.35
N SER A 292 -12.42 1.76 -5.46
CA SER A 292 -13.77 1.94 -6.02
C SER A 292 -13.84 1.67 -7.52
N GLY A 293 -15.01 1.26 -8.00
CA GLY A 293 -15.27 1.02 -9.42
C GLY A 293 -15.13 2.27 -10.29
N ALA A 294 -15.26 3.47 -9.70
CA ALA A 294 -15.06 4.75 -10.40
C ALA A 294 -13.56 5.11 -10.58
N ASN A 295 -12.65 4.37 -9.97
CA ASN A 295 -11.20 4.60 -10.06
C ASN A 295 -10.48 3.33 -10.56
N PHE A 296 -9.45 2.88 -9.84
CA PHE A 296 -8.62 1.74 -10.25
C PHE A 296 -9.19 0.39 -9.83
N GLY A 297 -10.08 0.37 -8.81
CA GLY A 297 -10.60 -0.86 -8.24
C GLY A 297 -9.55 -1.66 -7.45
N CYS A 298 -9.97 -2.83 -7.00
CA CYS A 298 -9.09 -3.79 -6.34
C CYS A 298 -8.20 -4.48 -7.39
N ASN A 299 -6.90 -4.41 -7.18
CA ASN A 299 -5.87 -4.93 -8.09
C ASN A 299 -5.14 -6.14 -7.54
N ALA A 300 -5.68 -6.79 -6.49
CA ALA A 300 -5.11 -7.98 -5.89
C ALA A 300 -4.82 -9.05 -6.94
N GLY A 301 -3.62 -9.62 -6.93
CA GLY A 301 -3.18 -10.69 -7.83
C GLY A 301 -3.03 -10.31 -9.31
N SER A 302 -3.37 -9.06 -9.70
CA SER A 302 -3.24 -8.58 -11.09
C SER A 302 -2.16 -7.49 -11.23
N LYS A 303 -2.32 -6.35 -10.55
CA LYS A 303 -1.35 -5.24 -10.54
C LYS A 303 -0.66 -5.06 -9.19
N MET A 304 -1.10 -5.80 -8.17
CA MET A 304 -0.54 -5.85 -6.83
C MET A 304 -0.17 -7.28 -6.46
N VAL A 305 0.96 -7.45 -5.78
CA VAL A 305 1.42 -8.71 -5.19
C VAL A 305 2.04 -8.45 -3.81
N TYR A 306 1.91 -9.39 -2.91
CA TYR A 306 2.55 -9.37 -1.61
C TYR A 306 3.41 -10.62 -1.40
N ILE A 307 4.62 -10.43 -0.92
CA ILE A 307 5.50 -11.52 -0.46
C ILE A 307 5.73 -11.31 1.04
N ASP A 308 5.39 -12.29 1.85
CA ASP A 308 5.55 -12.18 3.29
C ASP A 308 6.99 -12.49 3.74
N ALA A 309 7.26 -12.31 5.04
CA ALA A 309 8.59 -12.52 5.63
C ALA A 309 9.08 -13.98 5.56
N PHE A 310 8.22 -14.92 5.20
CA PHE A 310 8.51 -16.34 5.09
C PHE A 310 8.63 -16.83 3.63
N GLY A 311 8.33 -15.94 2.68
CA GLY A 311 8.43 -16.20 1.25
C GLY A 311 7.13 -16.58 0.57
N ASP A 312 6.02 -16.63 1.28
CA ASP A 312 4.72 -16.91 0.70
C ASP A 312 4.23 -15.74 -0.15
N VAL A 313 3.78 -16.05 -1.38
CA VAL A 313 3.28 -15.07 -2.34
C VAL A 313 1.77 -15.03 -2.30
N SER A 314 1.23 -13.85 -2.02
CA SER A 314 -0.20 -13.55 -1.86
C SER A 314 -0.65 -12.49 -2.87
N PRO A 315 -1.94 -12.44 -3.25
CA PRO A 315 -2.47 -11.43 -4.17
C PRO A 315 -2.39 -10.00 -3.62
N CYS A 316 -2.46 -9.85 -2.30
CA CYS A 316 -2.47 -8.58 -1.57
C CYS A 316 -2.09 -8.84 -0.12
N VAL A 317 -1.60 -7.84 0.60
CA VAL A 317 -1.26 -7.95 2.04
C VAL A 317 -2.43 -8.43 2.90
N PHE A 318 -3.65 -8.06 2.51
CA PHE A 318 -4.86 -8.37 3.29
C PHE A 318 -5.43 -9.76 3.02
N THR A 319 -4.94 -10.50 2.01
CA THR A 319 -5.44 -11.85 1.74
C THR A 319 -4.69 -12.88 2.59
N PRO A 320 -5.39 -13.75 3.35
CA PRO A 320 -4.75 -14.83 4.10
C PRO A 320 -4.41 -16.04 3.21
N MET A 321 -4.03 -15.80 1.95
CA MET A 321 -3.85 -16.81 0.90
C MET A 321 -2.37 -16.93 0.51
N THR A 322 -1.98 -18.11 -0.01
CA THR A 322 -0.69 -18.30 -0.67
C THR A 322 -0.84 -19.02 -2.00
N PHE A 323 -0.01 -18.65 -2.99
CA PHE A 323 0.03 -19.27 -4.33
C PHE A 323 1.35 -19.95 -4.61
N GLY A 324 2.28 -19.93 -3.69
CA GLY A 324 3.59 -20.55 -3.74
C GLY A 324 4.58 -19.85 -2.83
N ASN A 325 5.78 -20.42 -2.68
CA ASN A 325 6.84 -19.86 -1.84
C ASN A 325 8.09 -19.58 -2.67
N VAL A 326 8.71 -18.43 -2.49
CA VAL A 326 9.88 -17.98 -3.26
C VAL A 326 11.15 -18.81 -3.03
N ARG A 327 11.16 -19.70 -2.02
CA ARG A 327 12.22 -20.67 -1.82
C ARG A 327 12.10 -21.89 -2.73
N GLU A 328 10.89 -22.18 -3.18
CA GLU A 328 10.57 -23.39 -3.93
C GLU A 328 10.41 -23.12 -5.42
N GLU A 329 9.84 -21.95 -5.74
CA GLU A 329 9.48 -21.58 -7.11
C GLU A 329 9.94 -20.14 -7.41
N SER A 330 10.23 -19.82 -8.66
CA SER A 330 10.57 -18.44 -9.03
C SER A 330 9.39 -17.50 -8.84
N VAL A 331 9.66 -16.27 -8.39
CA VAL A 331 8.63 -15.20 -8.23
C VAL A 331 7.79 -15.06 -9.51
N LYS A 332 8.45 -15.10 -10.68
CA LYS A 332 7.80 -15.03 -11.98
C LYS A 332 6.75 -16.12 -12.15
N PHE A 333 7.13 -17.37 -11.92
CA PHE A 333 6.24 -18.53 -12.08
C PHE A 333 5.02 -18.42 -11.16
N ILE A 334 5.23 -18.07 -9.88
CA ILE A 334 4.13 -17.93 -8.92
C ILE A 334 3.18 -16.82 -9.34
N VAL A 335 3.73 -15.64 -9.69
CA VAL A 335 2.94 -14.46 -10.06
C VAL A 335 2.13 -14.71 -11.35
N GLU A 336 2.75 -15.31 -12.39
CA GLU A 336 2.06 -15.64 -13.63
C GLU A 336 0.94 -16.67 -13.44
N ASN A 337 1.14 -17.67 -12.57
CA ASN A 337 0.12 -18.65 -12.23
C ASN A 337 -1.01 -18.04 -11.41
N MET A 338 -0.70 -17.20 -10.42
CA MET A 338 -1.69 -16.50 -9.61
C MET A 338 -2.55 -15.56 -10.47
N ALA A 339 -1.94 -14.83 -11.41
CA ALA A 339 -2.65 -13.90 -12.30
C ALA A 339 -3.73 -14.55 -13.17
N LYS A 340 -3.69 -15.87 -13.37
CA LYS A 340 -4.75 -16.62 -14.10
C LYS A 340 -6.09 -16.61 -13.37
N TYR A 341 -6.08 -16.40 -12.06
CA TYR A 341 -7.28 -16.43 -11.19
C TYR A 341 -7.80 -15.04 -10.83
N PHE A 342 -7.00 -13.98 -11.04
CA PHE A 342 -7.33 -12.64 -10.59
C PHE A 342 -7.51 -11.68 -11.76
N ARG A 343 -8.50 -10.79 -11.59
CA ARG A 343 -8.73 -9.65 -12.49
C ARG A 343 -9.04 -8.41 -11.65
N PRO A 344 -8.83 -7.20 -12.19
CA PRO A 344 -9.30 -5.99 -11.53
C PRO A 344 -10.78 -6.04 -11.22
N SER A 345 -11.18 -5.58 -10.04
CA SER A 345 -12.56 -5.64 -9.55
C SER A 345 -12.98 -4.30 -8.96
N ASP A 346 -14.24 -3.92 -9.13
CA ASP A 346 -14.81 -2.66 -8.62
C ASP A 346 -14.96 -2.59 -7.10
N SER A 347 -14.53 -3.63 -6.40
CA SER A 347 -14.60 -3.72 -4.94
C SER A 347 -13.53 -4.65 -4.39
N CYS A 348 -13.16 -4.44 -3.12
CA CYS A 348 -12.13 -5.20 -2.42
C CYS A 348 -12.43 -6.72 -2.42
N PHE A 349 -11.49 -7.52 -2.93
CA PHE A 349 -11.58 -8.98 -2.98
C PHE A 349 -11.80 -9.59 -1.60
N VAL A 350 -11.07 -9.12 -0.60
CA VAL A 350 -11.12 -9.64 0.77
C VAL A 350 -12.49 -9.38 1.38
N ASN A 351 -13.00 -8.15 1.31
CA ASN A 351 -14.30 -7.78 1.85
C ASN A 351 -15.45 -8.59 1.21
N ARG A 352 -15.33 -8.91 -0.07
CA ARG A 352 -16.34 -9.66 -0.82
C ARG A 352 -16.32 -11.15 -0.51
N ASN A 353 -15.15 -11.71 -0.24
CA ASN A 353 -14.96 -13.18 -0.21
C ASN A 353 -14.53 -13.73 1.16
N PHE A 354 -14.54 -12.96 2.25
CA PHE A 354 -14.03 -13.43 3.55
C PHE A 354 -14.75 -14.68 4.10
N ARG A 355 -16.03 -14.90 3.72
CA ARG A 355 -16.75 -16.11 4.08
C ARG A 355 -16.15 -17.38 3.43
N LEU A 356 -15.53 -17.25 2.26
CA LEU A 356 -14.80 -18.35 1.65
C LEU A 356 -13.51 -18.64 2.41
N PHE A 357 -12.84 -17.61 2.94
CA PHE A 357 -11.70 -17.84 3.83
C PHE A 357 -12.12 -18.65 5.05
N GLN A 358 -13.23 -18.28 5.67
CA GLN A 358 -13.79 -19.01 6.82
C GLN A 358 -14.17 -20.46 6.44
N LYS A 359 -14.79 -20.67 5.26
CA LYS A 359 -15.20 -21.98 4.75
C LYS A 359 -14.01 -22.91 4.53
N HIS A 360 -12.90 -22.39 3.99
CA HIS A 360 -11.71 -23.15 3.60
C HIS A 360 -10.56 -23.06 4.61
N ALA A 361 -10.76 -22.36 5.75
CA ALA A 361 -9.75 -22.27 6.80
C ALA A 361 -9.48 -23.67 7.40
N GLY A 362 -8.19 -23.99 7.51
CA GLY A 362 -7.72 -25.17 8.24
C GLY A 362 -7.40 -24.83 9.70
N PRO A 363 -6.80 -25.77 10.44
CA PRO A 363 -6.37 -25.55 11.82
C PRO A 363 -5.17 -24.56 11.93
N SER A 364 -4.47 -24.32 10.84
CA SER A 364 -3.35 -23.39 10.79
C SER A 364 -3.82 -21.98 10.42
N PRO A 365 -3.19 -20.92 10.96
CA PRO A 365 -3.42 -19.57 10.50
C PRO A 365 -3.03 -19.41 9.03
N GLY A 366 -3.86 -18.69 8.26
CA GLY A 366 -3.70 -18.61 6.82
C GLY A 366 -4.25 -19.82 6.06
N LEU A 367 -4.33 -19.67 4.74
CA LEU A 367 -4.84 -20.73 3.87
C LEU A 367 -3.66 -21.44 3.18
N SER A 368 -3.70 -22.77 3.12
CA SER A 368 -2.76 -23.54 2.28
C SER A 368 -2.94 -23.16 0.80
N ARG A 369 -2.02 -23.60 -0.05
CA ARG A 369 -2.11 -23.40 -1.50
C ARG A 369 -3.39 -24.02 -2.08
N GLU A 370 -3.74 -25.23 -1.66
CA GLU A 370 -4.97 -25.93 -2.08
C GLU A 370 -6.22 -25.18 -1.65
N ALA A 371 -6.27 -24.71 -0.39
CA ALA A 371 -7.37 -23.92 0.13
C ALA A 371 -7.48 -22.58 -0.59
N SER A 372 -6.35 -21.92 -0.90
CA SER A 372 -6.30 -20.69 -1.70
C SER A 372 -6.86 -20.89 -3.10
N LEU A 373 -6.53 -22.00 -3.76
CA LEU A 373 -7.07 -22.37 -5.07
C LEU A 373 -8.57 -22.70 -5.00
N ALA A 374 -9.04 -23.34 -3.93
CA ALA A 374 -10.47 -23.56 -3.71
C ALA A 374 -11.23 -22.24 -3.56
N VAL A 375 -10.69 -21.29 -2.76
CA VAL A 375 -11.27 -19.95 -2.62
C VAL A 375 -11.42 -19.26 -3.97
N VAL A 376 -10.38 -19.21 -4.80
CA VAL A 376 -10.47 -18.44 -6.08
C VAL A 376 -11.38 -19.08 -7.10
N ARG A 377 -11.60 -20.40 -7.04
CA ARG A 377 -12.57 -21.10 -7.92
C ARG A 377 -14.02 -20.74 -7.57
N GLU A 378 -14.30 -20.46 -6.29
CA GLU A 378 -15.63 -20.07 -5.79
C GLU A 378 -15.79 -18.54 -5.68
N ALA A 379 -14.71 -17.78 -5.82
CA ALA A 379 -14.70 -16.35 -5.53
C ALA A 379 -15.59 -15.54 -6.48
N CYS A 380 -16.28 -14.58 -5.89
CA CYS A 380 -17.01 -13.56 -6.62
C CYS A 380 -16.08 -12.37 -6.91
N PHE A 381 -15.95 -12.04 -8.18
CA PHE A 381 -15.35 -10.79 -8.64
C PHE A 381 -16.45 -9.79 -9.01
N GLY A 382 -16.23 -8.53 -8.68
CA GLY A 382 -17.12 -7.45 -9.08
C GLY A 382 -17.01 -7.08 -10.57
N GLY A 383 -17.59 -5.95 -10.93
CA GLY A 383 -17.47 -5.37 -12.25
C GLY A 383 -16.05 -4.89 -12.58
N ILE A 384 -15.81 -4.55 -13.85
CA ILE A 384 -14.52 -3.99 -14.28
C ILE A 384 -14.49 -2.51 -13.88
N PRO A 385 -13.45 -2.03 -13.15
CA PRO A 385 -13.30 -0.63 -12.78
C PRO A 385 -13.14 0.28 -14.00
N GLU A 386 -13.48 1.56 -13.85
CA GLU A 386 -13.46 2.54 -14.93
C GLU A 386 -12.08 2.66 -15.59
N PHE A 387 -11.01 2.71 -14.81
CA PHE A 387 -9.65 2.73 -15.35
C PHE A 387 -9.42 1.58 -16.35
N PHE A 388 -9.79 0.35 -15.99
CA PHE A 388 -9.55 -0.82 -16.85
C PHE A 388 -10.48 -0.89 -18.04
N ARG A 389 -11.70 -0.33 -17.96
CA ARG A 389 -12.59 -0.18 -19.12
C ARG A 389 -11.96 0.68 -20.22
N VAL A 390 -11.26 1.78 -19.84
CA VAL A 390 -10.58 2.65 -20.81
C VAL A 390 -9.18 2.13 -21.16
N TYR A 391 -8.55 1.38 -20.27
CA TYR A 391 -7.22 0.82 -20.44
C TYR A 391 -7.22 -0.36 -21.43
N GLU A 392 -8.24 -1.23 -21.41
CA GLU A 392 -8.34 -2.42 -22.26
C GLU A 392 -8.89 -2.10 -23.67
N LYS A 393 -9.80 -1.12 -23.81
CA LYS A 393 -10.27 -0.61 -25.11
C LYS A 393 -9.14 0.09 -25.87
#